data_461d50190dc17db2eff40b71fe9b3ad3
#
_entry.id   461d50190dc17db2eff40b71fe9b3ad3
#
_cell.length_a   1.000
_cell.length_b   1.000
_cell.length_c   1.000
_cell.angle_alpha   90.00
_cell.angle_beta   90.00
_cell.angle_gamma   90.00
#
_symmetry.space_group_name_H-M   'P 1'
#
loop_
_entity.id
_entity.type
_entity.pdbx_description
1 polymer ?
#
loop_
_entity_poly.entity_id
_entity_poly.type
_entity_poly.pdbx_seq_one_letter_code
_entity_poly.pdbx_strand_id
1 'polypeptide(L)'
;MHCSIPFLVVRYKLPLANYSYLCNIVANISVMFEPLKDYCLRILPFTDEELRAVDEHFVEKIFKRKELLLEAPRPCRHLFFIVKGSIRYFRIKEDSSETTCDISLDNQWATEFVSFTSGTPARLSLQTLEETTVYCIDKAHLYALYKAFPRYETFGRLITERILQQSIDTSVSLASQKPEERFKHLMQTRAELFQRVPRKFIANLLGISPESLSRLQKRIYSKNKNS
;
A
#
# COMPACT_ATOMS: atom_id res chain seq x y z
N MET A 1 -25.05 -17.08 19.26
CA MET A 1 -24.87 -15.66 18.95
C MET A 1 -24.72 -14.90 20.27
N HIS A 2 -23.51 -14.82 20.83
CA HIS A 2 -23.25 -13.98 22.00
C HIS A 2 -22.34 -12.84 21.55
N CYS A 3 -22.96 -11.69 21.24
CA CYS A 3 -22.26 -10.46 20.99
C CYS A 3 -21.68 -9.94 22.31
N SER A 4 -20.37 -9.82 22.43
CA SER A 4 -19.71 -9.31 23.64
C SER A 4 -19.81 -7.79 23.72
N ILE A 5 -21.00 -7.31 24.05
CA ILE A 5 -21.36 -5.89 24.25
C ILE A 5 -20.47 -5.15 25.29
N PRO A 6 -19.87 -5.80 26.34
CA PRO A 6 -19.09 -5.08 27.34
C PRO A 6 -17.85 -4.38 26.81
N PHE A 7 -17.22 -4.89 25.74
CA PHE A 7 -15.93 -4.36 25.24
C PHE A 7 -16.08 -3.03 24.49
N LEU A 8 -17.18 -2.85 23.76
CA LEU A 8 -17.47 -1.61 23.03
C LEU A 8 -17.82 -0.44 23.95
N VAL A 9 -18.56 -0.71 25.04
CA VAL A 9 -18.98 0.33 26.02
C VAL A 9 -17.76 0.93 26.73
N VAL A 10 -16.75 0.11 27.04
CA VAL A 10 -15.53 0.57 27.72
C VAL A 10 -14.65 1.45 26.82
N ARG A 11 -14.61 1.14 25.52
CA ARG A 11 -13.74 1.86 24.56
C ARG A 11 -14.32 3.20 24.11
N TYR A 12 -15.65 3.35 24.07
CA TYR A 12 -16.32 4.53 23.49
C TYR A 12 -17.15 5.34 24.48
N LYS A 13 -17.19 4.99 25.76
CA LYS A 13 -17.96 5.70 26.84
C LYS A 13 -19.41 6.02 26.46
N LEU A 14 -20.12 5.09 25.80
CA LEU A 14 -21.47 5.31 25.34
C LEU A 14 -22.53 4.98 26.43
N PRO A 15 -23.58 5.80 26.61
CA PRO A 15 -24.65 5.51 27.54
C PRO A 15 -25.58 4.40 26.96
N LEU A 16 -26.00 3.48 27.86
CA LEU A 16 -26.83 2.29 27.58
C LEU A 16 -28.23 2.54 26.97
N ALA A 17 -28.59 3.79 26.67
CA ALA A 17 -29.99 4.16 26.41
C ALA A 17 -30.48 3.97 24.94
N ASN A 18 -29.67 3.51 23.98
CA ASN A 18 -30.11 3.37 22.59
C ASN A 18 -29.65 2.06 21.92
N TYR A 19 -30.40 0.97 22.15
CA TYR A 19 -30.16 -0.34 21.55
C TYR A 19 -30.16 -0.31 20.01
N SER A 20 -31.02 0.49 19.38
CA SER A 20 -31.09 0.66 17.92
C SER A 20 -29.83 1.40 17.37
N TYR A 21 -29.29 2.33 18.14
CA TYR A 21 -28.06 3.04 17.77
C TYR A 21 -26.83 2.13 17.87
N LEU A 22 -26.80 1.26 18.90
CA LEU A 22 -25.75 0.23 19.06
C LEU A 22 -25.82 -0.84 17.95
N CYS A 23 -27.02 -1.27 17.54
CA CYS A 23 -27.19 -2.18 16.41
C CYS A 23 -26.71 -1.56 15.09
N ASN A 24 -26.97 -0.28 14.86
CA ASN A 24 -26.47 0.44 13.69
C ASN A 24 -24.94 0.66 13.73
N ILE A 25 -24.36 0.89 14.91
CA ILE A 25 -22.90 0.98 15.09
C ILE A 25 -22.27 -0.40 14.85
N VAL A 26 -22.85 -1.48 15.37
CA VAL A 26 -22.34 -2.85 15.17
C VAL A 26 -22.49 -3.28 13.71
N ALA A 27 -23.60 -2.91 13.04
CA ALA A 27 -23.76 -3.14 11.61
C ALA A 27 -22.72 -2.33 10.78
N ASN A 28 -22.45 -1.08 11.16
CA ASN A 28 -21.42 -0.25 10.52
C ASN A 28 -19.98 -0.74 10.84
N ILE A 29 -19.73 -1.31 12.01
CA ILE A 29 -18.45 -1.94 12.35
C ILE A 29 -18.22 -3.19 11.49
N SER A 30 -19.28 -3.92 11.14
CA SER A 30 -19.19 -5.10 10.25
C SER A 30 -18.78 -4.73 8.81
N VAL A 31 -18.97 -3.47 8.40
CA VAL A 31 -18.61 -2.94 7.07
C VAL A 31 -17.22 -2.26 7.07
N MET A 32 -16.60 -2.06 8.24
CA MET A 32 -15.24 -1.51 8.30
C MET A 32 -14.23 -2.48 7.69
N PHE A 33 -13.26 -1.91 6.97
CA PHE A 33 -12.13 -2.65 6.36
C PHE A 33 -12.52 -3.70 5.30
N GLU A 34 -13.74 -3.65 4.72
CA GLU A 34 -14.17 -4.57 3.65
C GLU A 34 -13.16 -4.71 2.50
N PRO A 35 -12.55 -3.64 1.96
CA PRO A 35 -11.53 -3.78 0.92
C PRO A 35 -10.33 -4.65 1.32
N LEU A 36 -9.92 -4.61 2.61
CA LEU A 36 -8.84 -5.45 3.11
C LEU A 36 -9.31 -6.89 3.35
N LYS A 37 -10.53 -7.08 3.87
CA LYS A 37 -11.13 -8.41 4.07
C LYS A 37 -11.30 -9.14 2.73
N ASP A 38 -11.82 -8.45 1.73
CA ASP A 38 -11.92 -8.97 0.36
C ASP A 38 -10.55 -9.31 -0.24
N TYR A 39 -9.54 -8.47 0.03
CA TYR A 39 -8.17 -8.75 -0.40
C TYR A 39 -7.61 -10.01 0.29
N CYS A 40 -7.85 -10.19 1.57
CA CYS A 40 -7.46 -11.39 2.31
C CYS A 40 -8.10 -12.66 1.72
N LEU A 41 -9.42 -12.62 1.48
CA LEU A 41 -10.18 -13.75 0.92
C LEU A 41 -9.76 -14.16 -0.50
N ARG A 42 -9.20 -13.23 -1.29
CA ARG A 42 -8.63 -13.55 -2.62
C ARG A 42 -7.33 -14.35 -2.53
N ILE A 43 -6.70 -14.40 -1.37
CA ILE A 43 -5.38 -15.04 -1.20
C ILE A 43 -5.49 -16.33 -0.39
N LEU A 44 -6.24 -16.31 0.70
CA LEU A 44 -6.45 -17.46 1.59
C LEU A 44 -7.90 -17.52 2.07
N PRO A 45 -8.43 -18.71 2.37
CA PRO A 45 -9.74 -18.86 2.99
C PRO A 45 -9.66 -18.50 4.47
N PHE A 46 -10.11 -17.30 4.84
CA PHE A 46 -10.25 -16.83 6.21
C PHE A 46 -11.63 -17.16 6.75
N THR A 47 -11.72 -17.43 8.06
CA THR A 47 -13.00 -17.54 8.78
C THR A 47 -13.55 -16.16 9.14
N ASP A 48 -14.84 -16.07 9.46
CA ASP A 48 -15.46 -14.82 9.91
C ASP A 48 -14.82 -14.26 11.17
N GLU A 49 -14.32 -15.12 12.06
CA GLU A 49 -13.61 -14.71 13.28
C GLU A 49 -12.27 -14.07 12.93
N GLU A 50 -11.50 -14.71 12.05
CA GLU A 50 -10.23 -14.17 11.56
C GLU A 50 -10.44 -12.82 10.83
N LEU A 51 -11.49 -12.71 10.01
CA LEU A 51 -11.78 -11.44 9.32
C LEU A 51 -12.20 -10.32 10.29
N ARG A 52 -12.90 -10.63 11.38
CA ARG A 52 -13.24 -9.64 12.41
C ARG A 52 -12.00 -9.12 13.15
N ALA A 53 -10.93 -9.93 13.26
CA ALA A 53 -9.68 -9.48 13.86
C ALA A 53 -9.05 -8.28 13.13
N VAL A 54 -9.33 -8.08 11.84
CA VAL A 54 -8.91 -6.87 11.10
C VAL A 54 -9.45 -5.60 11.76
N ASP A 55 -10.71 -5.62 12.18
CA ASP A 55 -11.38 -4.45 12.79
C ASP A 55 -10.75 -4.04 14.13
N GLU A 56 -10.06 -4.95 14.81
CA GLU A 56 -9.43 -4.71 16.11
C GLU A 56 -7.97 -4.25 15.98
N HIS A 57 -7.29 -4.60 14.90
CA HIS A 57 -5.85 -4.40 14.75
C HIS A 57 -5.48 -3.30 13.77
N PHE A 58 -6.38 -2.96 12.82
CA PHE A 58 -6.14 -1.93 11.83
C PHE A 58 -6.83 -0.61 12.18
N VAL A 59 -6.25 0.49 11.68
CA VAL A 59 -6.82 1.84 11.84
C VAL A 59 -6.90 2.49 10.46
N GLU A 60 -8.06 3.05 10.12
CA GLU A 60 -8.20 3.87 8.91
C GLU A 60 -7.56 5.23 9.10
N LYS A 61 -6.81 5.69 8.08
CA LYS A 61 -6.26 7.04 7.98
C LYS A 61 -6.45 7.58 6.58
N ILE A 62 -6.74 8.88 6.50
CA ILE A 62 -6.82 9.62 5.25
C ILE A 62 -5.71 10.65 5.23
N PHE A 63 -4.91 10.62 4.17
CA PHE A 63 -3.81 11.55 3.93
C PHE A 63 -4.15 12.45 2.76
N LYS A 64 -3.89 13.74 2.90
CA LYS A 64 -4.01 14.70 1.80
C LYS A 64 -2.93 14.46 0.76
N ARG A 65 -3.14 15.00 -0.43
CA ARG A 65 -2.11 14.98 -1.48
C ARG A 65 -0.81 15.62 -1.00
N LYS A 66 0.34 14.98 -1.29
CA LYS A 66 1.71 15.38 -0.91
C LYS A 66 2.00 15.26 0.59
N GLU A 67 1.17 14.59 1.35
CA GLU A 67 1.42 14.33 2.76
C GLU A 67 2.42 13.17 2.93
N LEU A 68 3.29 13.27 3.92
CA LEU A 68 4.30 12.25 4.23
C LEU A 68 3.72 11.24 5.24
N LEU A 69 3.73 9.97 4.86
CA LEU A 69 3.44 8.86 5.78
C LEU A 69 4.70 8.45 6.55
N LEU A 70 5.85 8.60 5.91
CA LEU A 70 7.17 8.35 6.46
C LEU A 70 8.16 9.35 5.89
N GLU A 71 8.95 9.95 6.75
CA GLU A 71 10.04 10.85 6.40
C GLU A 71 11.39 10.21 6.82
N ALA A 72 12.22 9.84 5.86
CA ALA A 72 13.57 9.38 6.15
C ALA A 72 14.40 10.48 6.83
N PRO A 73 15.24 10.17 7.84
CA PRO A 73 15.62 8.83 8.30
C PRO A 73 14.79 8.29 9.48
N ARG A 74 13.60 8.84 9.78
CA ARG A 74 12.74 8.35 10.87
C ARG A 74 12.43 6.86 10.67
N PRO A 75 12.49 6.01 11.72
CA PRO A 75 12.15 4.59 11.60
C PRO A 75 10.70 4.39 11.15
N CYS A 76 10.48 3.46 10.23
CA CYS A 76 9.15 3.07 9.78
C CYS A 76 8.46 2.23 10.87
N ARG A 77 7.30 2.67 11.33
CA ARG A 77 6.54 2.01 12.41
C ARG A 77 5.26 1.33 11.94
N HIS A 78 4.85 1.59 10.70
CA HIS A 78 3.56 1.13 10.19
C HIS A 78 3.69 0.41 8.86
N LEU A 79 2.80 -0.57 8.69
CA LEU A 79 2.46 -1.17 7.42
C LEU A 79 1.11 -0.59 6.98
N PHE A 80 0.99 -0.19 5.72
CA PHE A 80 -0.19 0.44 5.16
C PHE A 80 -0.79 -0.43 4.05
N PHE A 81 -2.08 -0.67 4.08
CA PHE A 81 -2.85 -1.18 2.94
C PHE A 81 -3.57 -0.01 2.28
N ILE A 82 -3.33 0.24 1.01
CA ILE A 82 -3.92 1.35 0.27
C ILE A 82 -5.32 0.94 -0.19
N VAL A 83 -6.33 1.56 0.38
CA VAL A 83 -7.74 1.35 -0.02
C VAL A 83 -8.00 2.09 -1.32
N LYS A 84 -7.60 3.37 -1.36
CA LYS A 84 -7.74 4.25 -2.51
C LYS A 84 -6.63 5.30 -2.48
N GLY A 85 -6.00 5.54 -3.61
CA GLY A 85 -4.97 6.55 -3.74
C GLY A 85 -3.65 6.00 -4.25
N SER A 86 -2.57 6.73 -4.04
CA SER A 86 -1.24 6.36 -4.49
C SER A 86 -0.15 6.90 -3.58
N ILE A 87 0.87 6.07 -3.32
CA ILE A 87 2.00 6.39 -2.46
C ILE A 87 3.28 6.17 -3.25
N ARG A 88 4.13 7.20 -3.34
CA ARG A 88 5.48 7.08 -3.90
C ARG A 88 6.50 6.81 -2.81
N TYR A 89 7.50 6.02 -3.13
CA TYR A 89 8.72 5.84 -2.38
C TYR A 89 9.83 6.66 -3.03
N PHE A 90 10.46 7.52 -2.28
CA PHE A 90 11.53 8.35 -2.81
C PHE A 90 12.66 8.55 -1.83
N ARG A 91 13.82 8.89 -2.38
CA ARG A 91 14.97 9.34 -1.61
C ARG A 91 15.42 10.71 -2.10
N ILE A 92 16.00 11.48 -1.20
CA ILE A 92 16.71 12.71 -1.51
C ILE A 92 18.16 12.35 -1.81
N LYS A 93 18.69 12.85 -2.93
CA LYS A 93 20.09 12.69 -3.32
C LYS A 93 20.97 13.76 -2.66
N GLU A 94 22.28 13.64 -2.81
CA GLU A 94 23.27 14.61 -2.31
C GLU A 94 23.07 16.01 -2.91
N ASP A 95 22.59 16.10 -4.16
CA ASP A 95 22.24 17.36 -4.85
C ASP A 95 20.87 17.91 -4.45
N SER A 96 20.27 17.40 -3.39
CA SER A 96 18.92 17.73 -2.92
C SER A 96 17.78 17.39 -3.88
N SER A 97 18.05 16.76 -5.01
CA SER A 97 17.00 16.26 -5.91
C SER A 97 16.33 14.99 -5.38
N GLU A 98 15.04 14.84 -5.70
CA GLU A 98 14.28 13.64 -5.33
C GLU A 98 14.30 12.60 -6.45
N THR A 99 14.51 11.34 -6.10
CA THR A 99 14.33 10.21 -7.01
C THR A 99 13.26 9.28 -6.49
N THR A 100 12.20 9.08 -7.27
CA THR A 100 11.15 8.11 -6.97
C THR A 100 11.65 6.72 -7.34
N CYS A 101 11.62 5.81 -6.35
CA CYS A 101 12.10 4.43 -6.48
C CYS A 101 10.97 3.47 -6.82
N ASP A 102 9.78 3.68 -6.26
CA ASP A 102 8.58 2.89 -6.54
C ASP A 102 7.30 3.69 -6.25
N ILE A 103 6.16 3.16 -6.69
CA ILE A 103 4.81 3.71 -6.45
C ILE A 103 3.87 2.55 -6.18
N SER A 104 3.15 2.61 -5.06
CA SER A 104 2.03 1.72 -4.77
C SER A 104 0.69 2.41 -5.02
N LEU A 105 -0.28 1.63 -5.51
CA LEU A 105 -1.64 2.07 -5.86
C LEU A 105 -2.68 1.32 -5.01
N ASP A 106 -3.96 1.49 -5.34
CA ASP A 106 -5.08 0.83 -4.68
C ASP A 106 -4.86 -0.68 -4.55
N ASN A 107 -5.29 -1.25 -3.44
CA ASN A 107 -5.15 -2.67 -3.10
C ASN A 107 -3.70 -3.18 -3.04
N GLN A 108 -2.74 -2.29 -2.79
CA GLN A 108 -1.34 -2.66 -2.58
C GLN A 108 -0.88 -2.29 -1.16
N TRP A 109 0.11 -3.02 -0.70
CA TRP A 109 0.76 -2.74 0.58
C TRP A 109 1.88 -1.72 0.41
N ALA A 110 2.04 -0.84 1.40
CA ALA A 110 3.10 0.16 1.43
C ALA A 110 3.78 0.20 2.78
N THR A 111 5.11 0.12 2.78
CA THR A 111 5.98 0.31 3.96
C THR A 111 7.43 0.45 3.50
N GLU A 112 8.29 1.06 4.30
CA GLU A 112 9.73 0.87 4.12
C GLU A 112 10.13 -0.40 4.89
N PHE A 113 10.17 -1.52 4.15
CA PHE A 113 10.19 -2.87 4.71
C PHE A 113 11.41 -3.14 5.61
N VAL A 114 12.61 -2.67 5.22
CA VAL A 114 13.83 -2.89 6.01
C VAL A 114 13.71 -2.19 7.36
N SER A 115 13.32 -0.92 7.36
CA SER A 115 13.13 -0.16 8.60
C SER A 115 11.99 -0.71 9.45
N PHE A 116 10.87 -1.08 8.83
CA PHE A 116 9.72 -1.66 9.55
C PHE A 116 10.10 -2.96 10.28
N THR A 117 10.85 -3.83 9.63
CA THR A 117 11.24 -5.13 10.21
C THR A 117 12.38 -5.01 11.21
N SER A 118 13.45 -4.26 10.90
CA SER A 118 14.65 -4.15 11.72
C SER A 118 14.60 -3.05 12.79
N GLY A 119 13.72 -2.04 12.62
CA GLY A 119 13.71 -0.84 13.47
C GLY A 119 14.82 0.17 13.18
N THR A 120 15.65 -0.07 12.14
CA THR A 120 16.71 0.86 11.71
C THR A 120 16.15 2.10 11.03
N PRO A 121 16.92 3.19 10.90
CA PRO A 121 16.49 4.37 10.15
C PRO A 121 16.05 4.02 8.73
N ALA A 122 14.93 4.61 8.28
CA ALA A 122 14.42 4.42 6.93
C ALA A 122 15.34 5.06 5.89
N ARG A 123 15.47 4.40 4.73
CA ARG A 123 16.25 4.88 3.58
C ARG A 123 15.38 5.61 2.56
N LEU A 124 14.08 5.38 2.60
CA LEU A 124 13.10 5.97 1.70
C LEU A 124 12.02 6.70 2.49
N SER A 125 11.57 7.80 1.96
CA SER A 125 10.35 8.49 2.42
C SER A 125 9.14 7.99 1.64
N LEU A 126 7.97 7.98 2.28
CA LEU A 126 6.67 7.62 1.68
C LEU A 126 5.79 8.87 1.64
N GLN A 127 5.28 9.21 0.45
CA GLN A 127 4.45 10.38 0.22
C GLN A 127 3.28 10.07 -0.71
N THR A 128 2.10 10.59 -0.36
CA THR A 128 0.91 10.52 -1.22
C THR A 128 1.06 11.36 -2.48
N LEU A 129 0.56 10.86 -3.61
CA LEU A 129 0.49 11.62 -4.87
C LEU A 129 -0.89 12.26 -5.10
N GLU A 130 -1.89 11.78 -4.41
CA GLU A 130 -3.28 12.21 -4.37
C GLU A 130 -3.86 12.05 -2.97
N GLU A 131 -5.10 12.43 -2.70
CA GLU A 131 -5.77 12.05 -1.46
C GLU A 131 -5.83 10.53 -1.36
N THR A 132 -5.39 9.99 -0.23
CA THR A 132 -5.14 8.57 -0.08
C THR A 132 -5.71 8.05 1.22
N THR A 133 -6.62 7.07 1.12
CA THR A 133 -7.16 6.32 2.25
C THR A 133 -6.36 5.04 2.43
N VAL A 134 -5.88 4.81 3.64
CA VAL A 134 -5.12 3.61 3.99
C VAL A 134 -5.67 2.96 5.27
N TYR A 135 -5.53 1.65 5.36
CA TYR A 135 -5.62 0.93 6.62
C TYR A 135 -4.20 0.67 7.11
N CYS A 136 -3.90 1.10 8.33
CA CYS A 136 -2.56 0.96 8.88
C CYS A 136 -2.55 0.09 10.13
N ILE A 137 -1.47 -0.66 10.28
CA ILE A 137 -1.17 -1.48 11.45
C ILE A 137 0.27 -1.22 11.86
N ASP A 138 0.53 -1.07 13.16
CA ASP A 138 1.89 -1.04 13.66
C ASP A 138 2.45 -2.44 13.90
N LYS A 139 3.76 -2.49 14.16
CA LYS A 139 4.47 -3.76 14.31
C LYS A 139 3.96 -4.59 15.50
N ALA A 140 3.61 -3.95 16.62
CA ALA A 140 3.15 -4.67 17.81
C ALA A 140 1.78 -5.32 17.58
N HIS A 141 0.84 -4.59 16.97
CA HIS A 141 -0.47 -5.10 16.60
C HIS A 141 -0.39 -6.19 15.52
N LEU A 142 0.52 -6.04 14.54
CA LEU A 142 0.75 -7.06 13.52
C LEU A 142 1.22 -8.39 14.12
N TYR A 143 2.19 -8.34 15.04
CA TYR A 143 2.65 -9.56 15.71
C TYR A 143 1.60 -10.15 16.68
N ALA A 144 0.79 -9.32 17.33
CA ALA A 144 -0.34 -9.77 18.13
C ALA A 144 -1.37 -10.50 17.26
N LEU A 145 -1.68 -9.97 16.08
CA LEU A 145 -2.57 -10.60 15.10
C LEU A 145 -2.01 -11.97 14.64
N TYR A 146 -0.72 -12.06 14.32
CA TYR A 146 -0.07 -13.33 13.94
C TYR A 146 -0.14 -14.37 15.04
N LYS A 147 0.09 -13.95 16.29
CA LYS A 147 0.02 -14.85 17.45
C LYS A 147 -1.40 -15.36 17.73
N ALA A 148 -2.40 -14.51 17.56
CA ALA A 148 -3.80 -14.86 17.77
C ALA A 148 -4.35 -15.75 16.64
N PHE A 149 -3.95 -15.45 15.40
CA PHE A 149 -4.45 -16.08 14.18
C PHE A 149 -3.30 -16.42 13.23
N PRO A 150 -2.68 -17.61 13.35
CA PRO A 150 -1.49 -18.01 12.56
C PRO A 150 -1.68 -17.95 11.04
N ARG A 151 -2.92 -17.96 10.55
CA ARG A 151 -3.23 -17.80 9.13
C ARG A 151 -2.77 -16.43 8.59
N TYR A 152 -2.77 -15.39 9.42
CA TYR A 152 -2.24 -14.07 9.03
C TYR A 152 -0.71 -14.06 8.87
N GLU A 153 0.02 -14.92 9.58
CA GLU A 153 1.45 -15.10 9.34
C GLU A 153 1.69 -15.73 7.95
N THR A 154 0.92 -16.76 7.61
CA THR A 154 0.96 -17.38 6.27
C THR A 154 0.60 -16.36 5.20
N PHE A 155 -0.44 -15.56 5.42
CA PHE A 155 -0.84 -14.47 4.51
C PHE A 155 0.29 -13.44 4.35
N GLY A 156 0.87 -12.95 5.45
CA GLY A 156 1.99 -11.99 5.43
C GLY A 156 3.19 -12.52 4.66
N ARG A 157 3.54 -13.80 4.84
CA ARG A 157 4.60 -14.47 4.08
C ARG A 157 4.31 -14.48 2.59
N LEU A 158 3.11 -14.88 2.16
CA LEU A 158 2.71 -14.91 0.75
C LEU A 158 2.74 -13.52 0.10
N ILE A 159 2.33 -12.47 0.83
CA ILE A 159 2.42 -11.09 0.36
C ILE A 159 3.88 -10.68 0.21
N THR A 160 4.72 -10.98 1.19
CA THR A 160 6.15 -10.65 1.17
C THR A 160 6.86 -11.36 0.01
N GLU A 161 6.57 -12.62 -0.24
CA GLU A 161 7.11 -13.38 -1.38
C GLU A 161 6.75 -12.74 -2.73
N ARG A 162 5.49 -12.30 -2.91
CA ARG A 162 5.05 -11.58 -4.13
C ARG A 162 5.77 -10.25 -4.31
N ILE A 163 5.90 -9.46 -3.24
CA ILE A 163 6.59 -8.16 -3.28
C ILE A 163 8.08 -8.37 -3.60
N LEU A 164 8.71 -9.37 -2.99
CA LEU A 164 10.11 -9.72 -3.28
C LEU A 164 10.31 -10.12 -4.73
N GLN A 165 9.42 -10.95 -5.28
CA GLN A 165 9.47 -11.37 -6.67
C GLN A 165 9.36 -10.17 -7.63
N GLN A 166 8.40 -9.27 -7.40
CA GLN A 166 8.27 -8.02 -8.18
C GLN A 166 9.52 -7.12 -8.07
N SER A 167 10.13 -7.05 -6.89
CA SER A 167 11.35 -6.25 -6.67
C SER A 167 12.54 -6.84 -7.45
N ILE A 168 12.69 -8.16 -7.46
CA ILE A 168 13.73 -8.86 -8.23
C ILE A 168 13.50 -8.62 -9.73
N ASP A 169 12.29 -8.81 -10.23
CA ASP A 169 11.95 -8.61 -11.65
C ASP A 169 12.22 -7.16 -12.08
N THR A 170 11.89 -6.18 -11.24
CA THR A 170 12.20 -4.76 -11.48
C THR A 170 13.70 -4.52 -11.53
N SER A 171 14.47 -5.11 -10.61
CA SER A 171 15.92 -4.96 -10.56
C SER A 171 16.60 -5.59 -11.79
N VAL A 172 16.17 -6.79 -12.19
CA VAL A 172 16.64 -7.47 -13.40
C VAL A 172 16.30 -6.65 -14.64
N SER A 173 15.06 -6.15 -14.72
CA SER A 173 14.61 -5.31 -15.83
C SER A 173 15.44 -4.03 -15.97
N LEU A 174 15.72 -3.34 -14.86
CA LEU A 174 16.56 -2.13 -14.86
C LEU A 174 18.01 -2.42 -15.29
N ALA A 175 18.55 -3.59 -14.94
CA ALA A 175 19.91 -3.98 -15.26
C ALA A 175 20.10 -4.49 -16.69
N SER A 176 19.10 -5.18 -17.28
CA SER A 176 19.24 -5.92 -18.52
C SER A 176 18.43 -5.42 -19.71
N GLN A 177 17.31 -4.72 -19.47
CA GLN A 177 16.39 -4.32 -20.53
C GLN A 177 16.64 -2.88 -21.01
N LYS A 178 16.33 -2.64 -22.30
CA LYS A 178 16.30 -1.28 -22.86
C LYS A 178 15.10 -0.48 -22.31
N PRO A 179 15.18 0.86 -22.23
CA PRO A 179 14.06 1.70 -21.76
C PRO A 179 12.75 1.47 -22.51
N GLU A 180 12.79 1.12 -23.79
CA GLU A 180 11.60 0.83 -24.61
C GLU A 180 10.90 -0.45 -24.14
N GLU A 181 11.66 -1.49 -23.80
CA GLU A 181 11.15 -2.77 -23.30
C GLU A 181 10.52 -2.59 -21.92
N ARG A 182 11.21 -1.85 -21.02
CA ARG A 182 10.68 -1.50 -19.70
C ARG A 182 9.38 -0.68 -19.80
N PHE A 183 9.32 0.26 -20.71
CA PHE A 183 8.12 1.06 -20.96
C PHE A 183 6.95 0.18 -21.41
N LYS A 184 7.16 -0.72 -22.38
CA LYS A 184 6.13 -1.65 -22.85
C LYS A 184 5.66 -2.58 -21.74
N HIS A 185 6.59 -3.11 -20.96
CA HIS A 185 6.27 -3.95 -19.81
C HIS A 185 5.43 -3.19 -18.76
N LEU A 186 5.84 -1.97 -18.40
CA LEU A 186 5.09 -1.13 -17.45
C LEU A 186 3.69 -0.79 -17.97
N MET A 187 3.54 -0.53 -19.27
CA MET A 187 2.23 -0.30 -19.91
C MET A 187 1.32 -1.52 -19.86
N GLN A 188 1.88 -2.73 -19.96
CA GLN A 188 1.12 -3.99 -19.91
C GLN A 188 0.72 -4.37 -18.49
N THR A 189 1.60 -4.15 -17.52
CA THR A 189 1.42 -4.65 -16.14
C THR A 189 0.85 -3.61 -15.18
N ARG A 190 1.08 -2.30 -15.44
CA ARG A 190 0.70 -1.20 -14.55
C ARG A 190 0.22 0.04 -15.34
N ALA A 191 -0.67 -0.17 -16.32
CA ALA A 191 -1.17 0.89 -17.23
C ALA A 191 -1.79 2.08 -16.47
N GLU A 192 -2.42 1.83 -15.32
CA GLU A 192 -3.03 2.85 -14.46
C GLU A 192 -2.06 3.92 -13.95
N LEU A 193 -0.75 3.59 -13.82
CA LEU A 193 0.27 4.58 -13.46
C LEU A 193 0.31 5.75 -14.45
N PHE A 194 0.13 5.47 -15.74
CA PHE A 194 0.21 6.51 -16.79
C PHE A 194 -0.99 7.47 -16.77
N GLN A 195 -2.08 7.09 -16.11
CA GLN A 195 -3.28 7.91 -15.97
C GLN A 195 -3.25 8.76 -14.68
N ARG A 196 -2.67 8.23 -13.60
CA ARG A 196 -2.76 8.80 -12.25
C ARG A 196 -1.47 9.48 -11.77
N VAL A 197 -0.32 9.06 -12.31
CA VAL A 197 0.99 9.45 -11.80
C VAL A 197 1.65 10.49 -12.70
N PRO A 198 2.22 11.60 -12.15
CA PRO A 198 2.99 12.57 -12.92
C PRO A 198 4.14 11.91 -13.70
N ARG A 199 4.30 12.30 -14.97
CA ARG A 199 5.28 11.70 -15.90
C ARG A 199 6.72 11.65 -15.36
N LYS A 200 7.12 12.65 -14.57
CA LYS A 200 8.46 12.68 -13.97
C LYS A 200 8.74 11.46 -13.06
N PHE A 201 7.74 10.99 -12.34
CA PHE A 201 7.88 9.81 -11.46
C PHE A 201 7.89 8.51 -12.27
N ILE A 202 7.10 8.45 -13.36
CA ILE A 202 7.16 7.31 -14.29
C ILE A 202 8.55 7.24 -14.96
N ALA A 203 9.12 8.37 -15.35
CA ALA A 203 10.47 8.43 -15.89
C ALA A 203 11.51 7.87 -14.89
N ASN A 204 11.38 8.21 -13.60
CA ASN A 204 12.24 7.62 -12.55
C ASN A 204 12.11 6.10 -12.49
N LEU A 205 10.89 5.54 -12.49
CA LEU A 205 10.66 4.08 -12.49
C LEU A 205 11.31 3.39 -13.69
N LEU A 206 11.37 4.07 -14.83
CA LEU A 206 11.99 3.57 -16.05
C LEU A 206 13.51 3.82 -16.10
N GLY A 207 14.07 4.54 -15.13
CA GLY A 207 15.50 4.91 -15.10
C GLY A 207 15.92 5.85 -16.23
N ILE A 208 15.02 6.75 -16.68
CA ILE A 208 15.26 7.72 -17.77
C ILE A 208 14.82 9.13 -17.38
N SER A 209 15.23 10.13 -18.17
CA SER A 209 14.74 11.50 -17.98
C SER A 209 13.31 11.67 -18.49
N PRO A 210 12.54 12.67 -17.99
CA PRO A 210 11.19 12.98 -18.47
C PRO A 210 11.14 13.31 -19.97
N GLU A 211 12.18 13.97 -20.50
CA GLU A 211 12.32 14.29 -21.93
C GLU A 211 12.52 13.02 -22.76
N SER A 212 13.32 12.07 -22.27
CA SER A 212 13.51 10.76 -22.91
C SER A 212 12.23 9.95 -22.91
N LEU A 213 11.44 9.98 -21.82
CA LEU A 213 10.12 9.36 -21.78
C LEU A 213 9.18 9.95 -22.81
N SER A 214 9.13 11.29 -22.95
CA SER A 214 8.29 11.96 -23.94
C SER A 214 8.65 11.57 -25.38
N ARG A 215 9.94 11.49 -25.70
CA ARG A 215 10.42 11.02 -27.03
C ARG A 215 10.08 9.57 -27.28
N LEU A 216 10.24 8.71 -26.25
CA LEU A 216 9.93 7.30 -26.32
C LEU A 216 8.42 7.06 -26.60
N GLN A 217 7.56 7.75 -25.87
CA GLN A 217 6.11 7.68 -26.08
C GLN A 217 5.71 8.07 -27.50
N LYS A 218 6.21 9.23 -28.01
CA LYS A 218 5.94 9.67 -29.38
C LYS A 218 6.34 8.61 -30.41
N ARG A 219 7.52 8.00 -30.25
CA ARG A 219 8.02 6.97 -31.17
C ARG A 219 7.15 5.70 -31.16
N ILE A 220 6.70 5.26 -30.01
CA ILE A 220 5.87 4.04 -29.89
C ILE A 220 4.48 4.29 -30.48
N TYR A 221 3.85 5.43 -30.13
CA TYR A 221 2.51 5.74 -30.66
C TYR A 221 2.49 6.01 -32.17
N SER A 222 3.56 6.59 -32.74
CA SER A 222 3.64 6.75 -34.19
C SER A 222 3.82 5.41 -34.93
N LYS A 223 4.54 4.45 -34.36
CA LYS A 223 4.66 3.10 -34.96
C LYS A 223 3.31 2.38 -34.99
N ASN A 224 2.53 2.47 -33.91
CA ASN A 224 1.22 1.81 -33.80
C ASN A 224 0.13 2.43 -34.70
N LYS A 225 0.33 3.65 -35.21
CA LYS A 225 -0.59 4.28 -36.18
C LYS A 225 -0.33 3.85 -37.64
N ASN A 226 0.85 3.30 -37.89
CA ASN A 226 1.30 2.91 -39.23
C ASN A 226 1.32 1.39 -39.44
N SER A 227 0.82 0.63 -38.46
CA SER A 227 0.57 -0.83 -38.51
C SER A 227 -0.91 -1.11 -38.45
#